data_aed8b886e22f3213f6f89116dc71dcff
#
_entry.id   aed8b886e22f3213f6f89116dc71dcff
#
_cell.length_a   1.000
_cell.length_b   1.000
_cell.length_c   1.000
_cell.angle_alpha   90.00
_cell.angle_beta   90.00
_cell.angle_gamma   90.00
#
_symmetry.space_group_name_H-M   'P 1'
#
loop_
_entity.id
_entity.type
_entity.pdbx_description
1 polymer ?
#
loop_
_entity_poly.entity_id
_entity_poly.type
_entity_poly.pdbx_seq_one_letter_code
_entity_poly.pdbx_strand_id
1 'polypeptide(L)'
;MTTCVYVLRCGDGSLYTGWTTDLTSRLAAHACGQGSRYVRSRLPVRVRAFWLVPDRETALREEARFKRLPRNAKLAALWRGQVFQRDLHNAPDVLESGLPPARAGGDMPTRTPPTGAELDTLALEAETSRARIKTKKGDIVFSFYPHDAKLHTAAFIKLAREGFYDGLTFHRVEPNFVVQGGCPEGTGTGGPGYNLDAEFNDKPHVKGTVAMARAQSPNSAGSQFYICLGDARFLDKNYTVFGQTVEGQNIVDTIRVGDVMESVTIEPAA
;
A
#
# COMPACT_ATOMS: atom_id res chain seq x y z
N MET A 1 13.42 25.07 16.62
CA MET A 1 12.04 24.56 16.50
C MET A 1 11.94 23.80 15.20
N THR A 2 11.45 22.59 15.23
CA THR A 2 11.36 21.74 14.04
C THR A 2 10.09 22.10 13.28
N THR A 3 10.22 22.58 12.04
CA THR A 3 9.10 22.93 11.17
C THR A 3 8.78 21.74 10.29
N CYS A 4 7.51 21.44 10.07
CA CYS A 4 7.12 20.36 9.19
C CYS A 4 5.99 20.78 8.23
N VAL A 5 5.97 20.14 7.07
CA VAL A 5 4.84 20.11 6.15
C VAL A 5 4.11 18.79 6.32
N TYR A 6 2.78 18.79 6.28
CA TYR A 6 1.99 17.58 6.44
C TYR A 6 0.85 17.51 5.42
N VAL A 7 0.42 16.28 5.12
CA VAL A 7 -0.71 16.00 4.24
C VAL A 7 -1.71 15.15 5.00
N LEU A 8 -2.96 15.59 5.01
CA LEU A 8 -4.10 14.85 5.57
C LEU A 8 -4.95 14.30 4.42
N ARG A 9 -5.48 13.10 4.61
CA ARG A 9 -6.60 12.59 3.84
C ARG A 9 -7.89 12.90 4.61
N CYS A 10 -8.81 13.56 3.95
CA CYS A 10 -10.13 13.90 4.49
C CYS A 10 -11.13 12.76 4.25
N GLY A 11 -12.25 12.79 4.97
CA GLY A 11 -13.32 11.79 4.88
C GLY A 11 -13.93 11.63 3.49
N ASP A 12 -13.96 12.69 2.69
CA ASP A 12 -14.36 12.68 1.27
C ASP A 12 -13.25 12.18 0.32
N GLY A 13 -12.11 11.72 0.86
CA GLY A 13 -10.96 11.25 0.09
C GLY A 13 -10.09 12.37 -0.48
N SER A 14 -10.40 13.65 -0.26
CA SER A 14 -9.55 14.77 -0.69
C SER A 14 -8.28 14.87 0.15
N LEU A 15 -7.24 15.53 -0.39
CA LEU A 15 -5.97 15.77 0.29
C LEU A 15 -5.88 17.24 0.72
N TYR A 16 -5.58 17.45 1.99
CA TYR A 16 -5.25 18.74 2.57
C TYR A 16 -3.76 18.79 2.88
N THR A 17 -3.09 19.88 2.50
CA THR A 17 -1.67 20.12 2.83
C THR A 17 -1.56 21.36 3.68
N GLY A 18 -0.76 21.28 4.73
CA GLY A 18 -0.46 22.39 5.64
C GLY A 18 0.96 22.27 6.18
N TRP A 19 1.40 23.30 6.91
CA TRP A 19 2.64 23.27 7.65
C TRP A 19 2.42 23.71 9.11
N THR A 20 3.33 23.35 9.99
CA THR A 20 3.29 23.71 11.42
C THR A 20 4.67 23.56 12.07
N THR A 21 4.86 24.21 13.21
CA THR A 21 6.00 23.98 14.11
C THR A 21 5.68 23.02 15.25
N ASP A 22 4.41 22.64 15.40
CA ASP A 22 3.94 21.65 16.35
C ASP A 22 2.90 20.76 15.65
N LEU A 23 3.36 19.60 15.20
CA LEU A 23 2.53 18.66 14.45
C LEU A 23 1.44 18.04 15.32
N THR A 24 1.76 17.69 16.57
CA THR A 24 0.83 17.01 17.48
C THR A 24 -0.38 17.91 17.80
N SER A 25 -0.13 19.11 18.28
CA SER A 25 -1.20 20.07 18.56
C SER A 25 -2.00 20.42 17.30
N ARG A 26 -1.34 20.50 16.15
CA ARG A 26 -2.01 20.82 14.88
C ARG A 26 -2.94 19.70 14.41
N LEU A 27 -2.51 18.44 14.55
CA LEU A 27 -3.33 17.28 14.21
C LEU A 27 -4.53 17.13 15.14
N ALA A 28 -4.33 17.33 16.45
CA ALA A 28 -5.42 17.34 17.43
C ALA A 28 -6.48 18.41 17.07
N ALA A 29 -6.05 19.63 16.75
CA ALA A 29 -6.96 20.69 16.32
C ALA A 29 -7.73 20.33 15.04
N HIS A 30 -7.10 19.63 14.09
CA HIS A 30 -7.78 19.15 12.90
C HIS A 30 -8.81 18.05 13.21
N ALA A 31 -8.47 17.09 14.06
CA ALA A 31 -9.35 16.00 14.46
C ALA A 31 -10.61 16.50 15.21
N CYS A 32 -10.44 17.51 16.08
CA CYS A 32 -11.55 18.15 16.81
C CYS A 32 -12.33 19.18 15.98
N GLY A 33 -12.07 19.33 14.67
CA GLY A 33 -12.76 20.32 13.84
C GLY A 33 -12.36 21.78 14.10
N GLN A 34 -11.34 22.03 14.90
CA GLN A 34 -10.82 23.38 15.21
C GLN A 34 -9.68 23.80 14.25
N GLY A 35 -9.35 22.96 13.28
CA GLY A 35 -8.34 23.20 12.26
C GLY A 35 -8.79 24.14 11.15
N SER A 36 -8.31 23.94 9.94
CA SER A 36 -8.70 24.79 8.80
C SER A 36 -10.19 24.61 8.43
N ARG A 37 -10.80 25.65 7.87
CA ARG A 37 -12.17 25.62 7.38
C ARG A 37 -12.39 24.48 6.38
N TYR A 38 -11.41 24.20 5.53
CA TYR A 38 -11.43 23.12 4.56
C TYR A 38 -11.54 21.74 5.21
N VAL A 39 -10.73 21.50 6.26
CA VAL A 39 -10.70 20.22 6.97
C VAL A 39 -11.97 20.01 7.81
N ARG A 40 -12.46 21.06 8.46
CA ARG A 40 -13.66 21.00 9.33
C ARG A 40 -14.87 20.42 8.62
N SER A 41 -15.09 20.77 7.35
CA SER A 41 -16.24 20.29 6.56
C SER A 41 -16.02 18.88 5.96
N ARG A 42 -14.88 18.23 6.24
CA ARG A 42 -14.47 16.97 5.62
C ARG A 42 -13.89 15.98 6.61
N LEU A 43 -14.38 16.01 7.84
CA LEU A 43 -14.04 15.02 8.87
C LEU A 43 -14.61 13.64 8.52
N PRO A 44 -14.00 12.53 8.98
CA PRO A 44 -12.77 12.48 9.74
C PRO A 44 -11.52 12.73 8.89
N VAL A 45 -10.39 13.06 9.52
CA VAL A 45 -9.11 13.21 8.84
C VAL A 45 -8.08 12.22 9.36
N ARG A 46 -7.19 11.79 8.47
CA ARG A 46 -6.06 10.93 8.81
C ARG A 46 -4.78 11.52 8.25
N VAL A 47 -3.69 11.42 9.02
CA VAL A 47 -2.36 11.82 8.53
C VAL A 47 -1.97 10.87 7.41
N ARG A 48 -1.59 11.43 6.27
CA ARG A 48 -1.12 10.68 5.11
C ARG A 48 0.40 10.71 4.98
N ALA A 49 0.99 11.85 5.30
CA ALA A 49 2.43 12.04 5.30
C ALA A 49 2.80 13.33 6.02
N PHE A 50 4.04 13.41 6.50
CA PHE A 50 4.68 14.66 6.90
C PHE A 50 6.19 14.58 6.64
N TRP A 51 6.84 15.73 6.51
CA TRP A 51 8.29 15.82 6.39
C TRP A 51 8.82 17.08 7.07
N LEU A 52 9.99 16.95 7.64
CA LEU A 52 10.67 18.02 8.34
C LEU A 52 11.38 18.93 7.35
N VAL A 53 11.35 20.20 7.64
CA VAL A 53 12.04 21.24 6.87
C VAL A 53 12.80 22.16 7.83
N PRO A 54 13.90 22.78 7.38
CA PRO A 54 14.78 23.54 8.26
C PRO A 54 14.11 24.77 8.88
N ASP A 55 13.21 25.43 8.14
CA ASP A 55 12.62 26.69 8.53
C ASP A 55 11.21 26.91 7.95
N ARG A 56 10.59 27.98 8.40
CA ARG A 56 9.24 28.40 7.98
C ARG A 56 9.16 28.74 6.48
N GLU A 57 10.19 29.38 5.96
CA GLU A 57 10.18 29.79 4.55
C GLU A 57 10.20 28.58 3.61
N THR A 58 11.03 27.60 3.94
CA THR A 58 11.05 26.30 3.23
C THR A 58 9.72 25.58 3.36
N ALA A 59 9.08 25.61 4.55
CA ALA A 59 7.75 25.01 4.73
C ALA A 59 6.69 25.63 3.83
N LEU A 60 6.66 26.94 3.73
CA LEU A 60 5.73 27.67 2.86
C LEU A 60 5.95 27.34 1.37
N ARG A 61 7.21 27.27 0.94
CA ARG A 61 7.55 26.89 -0.45
C ARG A 61 7.13 25.46 -0.76
N GLU A 62 7.44 24.52 0.13
CA GLU A 62 7.09 23.10 -0.04
C GLU A 62 5.57 22.87 -0.01
N GLU A 63 4.86 23.52 0.91
CA GLU A 63 3.41 23.48 0.96
C GLU A 63 2.80 24.00 -0.36
N ALA A 64 3.25 25.15 -0.83
CA ALA A 64 2.76 25.75 -2.08
C ALA A 64 3.09 24.86 -3.29
N ARG A 65 4.30 24.31 -3.34
CA ARG A 65 4.73 23.37 -4.38
C ARG A 65 3.83 22.14 -4.41
N PHE A 66 3.62 21.51 -3.27
CA PHE A 66 2.78 20.30 -3.18
C PHE A 66 1.31 20.61 -3.52
N LYS A 67 0.78 21.75 -3.10
CA LYS A 67 -0.61 22.16 -3.42
C LYS A 67 -0.85 22.31 -4.92
N ARG A 68 0.14 22.77 -5.69
CA ARG A 68 0.05 22.96 -7.15
C ARG A 68 0.09 21.66 -7.94
N LEU A 69 0.57 20.55 -7.35
CA LEU A 69 0.61 19.27 -8.04
C LEU A 69 -0.82 18.80 -8.37
N PRO A 70 -1.05 18.23 -9.56
CA PRO A 70 -2.29 17.53 -9.85
C PRO A 70 -2.46 16.32 -8.92
N ARG A 71 -3.70 15.83 -8.75
CA ARG A 71 -4.02 14.78 -7.77
C ARG A 71 -3.15 13.52 -7.92
N ASN A 72 -2.99 13.05 -9.15
CA ASN A 72 -2.14 11.88 -9.46
C ASN A 72 -0.67 12.09 -9.08
N ALA A 73 -0.11 13.27 -9.35
CA ALA A 73 1.26 13.61 -8.96
C ALA A 73 1.41 13.73 -7.44
N LYS A 74 0.39 14.22 -6.71
CA LYS A 74 0.35 14.19 -5.24
C LYS A 74 0.38 12.76 -4.73
N LEU A 75 -0.46 11.89 -5.27
CA LEU A 75 -0.50 10.47 -4.90
C LEU A 75 0.83 9.78 -5.20
N ALA A 76 1.44 10.03 -6.36
CA ALA A 76 2.75 9.52 -6.72
C ALA A 76 3.86 9.97 -5.76
N ALA A 77 3.88 11.26 -5.38
CA ALA A 77 4.85 11.79 -4.44
C ALA A 77 4.71 11.15 -3.05
N LEU A 78 3.47 10.97 -2.57
CA LEU A 78 3.16 10.29 -1.31
C LEU A 78 3.50 8.80 -1.37
N TRP A 79 3.39 8.19 -2.53
CA TRP A 79 3.70 6.77 -2.76
C TRP A 79 5.21 6.51 -2.79
N ARG A 80 5.99 7.36 -3.44
CA ARG A 80 7.44 7.21 -3.60
C ARG A 80 8.24 7.48 -2.32
N GLY A 81 7.59 7.74 -1.20
CA GLY A 81 8.27 8.09 0.05
C GLY A 81 9.08 9.40 -0.05
N GLN A 82 8.84 10.23 -1.08
CA GLN A 82 9.44 11.57 -1.18
C GLN A 82 8.96 12.52 -0.06
N VAL A 83 8.04 12.00 0.75
CA VAL A 83 7.46 12.68 1.90
C VAL A 83 7.63 11.78 3.10
N PHE A 84 8.67 12.03 3.87
CA PHE A 84 9.16 11.15 4.93
C PHE A 84 8.17 10.98 6.09
N GLN A 85 8.01 9.72 6.51
CA GLN A 85 7.63 9.33 7.84
C GLN A 85 8.92 9.00 8.61
N ARG A 86 9.43 9.92 9.42
CA ARG A 86 10.43 9.62 10.44
C ARG A 86 9.80 9.85 11.80
N ASP A 87 9.82 8.78 12.61
CA ASP A 87 9.59 8.73 14.05
C ASP A 87 8.19 9.13 14.55
N LEU A 88 7.22 8.21 14.41
CA LEU A 88 5.95 8.22 15.15
C LEU A 88 5.99 7.32 16.41
N HIS A 89 7.17 7.04 16.98
CA HIS A 89 7.25 6.28 18.22
C HIS A 89 6.79 7.05 19.47
N ASN A 90 6.43 8.34 19.36
CA ASN A 90 5.96 9.16 20.46
C ASN A 90 4.74 10.04 20.13
N ALA A 91 3.86 9.64 19.21
CA ALA A 91 2.55 10.29 19.09
C ALA A 91 1.58 9.62 20.06
N PRO A 92 0.85 10.38 20.92
CA PRO A 92 -0.13 9.77 21.82
C PRO A 92 -1.23 9.10 20.98
N ASP A 93 -1.66 7.91 21.44
CA ASP A 93 -2.77 7.12 20.94
C ASP A 93 -4.07 7.95 20.85
N VAL A 94 -4.28 8.59 19.72
CA VAL A 94 -5.57 9.20 19.41
C VAL A 94 -6.03 8.61 18.10
N LEU A 95 -6.87 7.61 18.20
CA LEU A 95 -7.76 7.01 17.20
C LEU A 95 -7.61 5.47 17.04
N GLU A 96 -7.59 4.73 18.13
CA GLU A 96 -8.04 3.35 18.11
C GLU A 96 -9.49 3.25 18.62
N SER A 97 -10.42 3.27 17.68
CA SER A 97 -11.73 2.66 17.91
C SER A 97 -12.21 2.06 16.60
N GLY A 98 -12.07 0.74 16.47
CA GLY A 98 -12.75 -0.04 15.45
C GLY A 98 -11.93 -0.95 14.53
N LEU A 99 -10.67 -1.29 14.86
CA LEU A 99 -9.95 -2.38 14.19
C LEU A 99 -10.09 -3.66 15.04
N PRO A 100 -10.34 -4.82 14.43
CA PRO A 100 -10.22 -6.08 15.15
C PRO A 100 -8.77 -6.24 15.64
N PRO A 101 -8.53 -6.90 16.80
CA PRO A 101 -7.21 -7.00 17.38
C PRO A 101 -6.23 -7.64 16.37
N ALA A 102 -5.10 -6.97 16.16
CA ALA A 102 -3.97 -7.56 15.47
C ALA A 102 -3.67 -8.91 16.14
N ARG A 103 -3.44 -9.96 15.35
CA ARG A 103 -2.98 -11.25 15.90
C ARG A 103 -1.74 -10.95 16.74
N ALA A 104 -1.82 -11.25 18.04
CA ALA A 104 -0.70 -11.16 18.97
C ALA A 104 0.52 -11.85 18.34
N GLY A 105 1.67 -11.15 18.39
CA GLY A 105 2.94 -11.64 17.85
C GLY A 105 3.33 -12.99 18.44
N GLY A 106 2.88 -14.04 17.79
CA GLY A 106 3.50 -15.36 17.89
C GLY A 106 4.76 -15.32 17.04
N ASP A 107 5.79 -16.00 17.49
CA ASP A 107 7.06 -16.17 16.80
C ASP A 107 6.80 -16.60 15.35
N MET A 108 6.88 -15.64 14.41
CA MET A 108 6.63 -15.91 12.99
C MET A 108 7.80 -16.77 12.50
N PRO A 109 7.56 -17.94 11.90
CA PRO A 109 8.64 -18.76 11.37
C PRO A 109 9.50 -17.92 10.43
N THR A 110 10.82 -18.01 10.56
CA THR A 110 11.78 -17.33 9.67
C THR A 110 11.54 -17.81 8.25
N ARG A 111 10.90 -16.98 7.44
CA ARG A 111 10.66 -17.28 6.02
C ARG A 111 11.85 -16.84 5.19
N THR A 112 12.08 -17.55 4.11
CA THR A 112 13.12 -17.22 3.12
C THR A 112 12.49 -17.03 1.74
N PRO A 113 13.03 -16.12 0.91
CA PRO A 113 12.57 -16.01 -0.48
C PRO A 113 12.84 -17.33 -1.23
N PRO A 114 12.08 -17.64 -2.28
CA PRO A 114 12.37 -18.79 -3.13
C PRO A 114 13.70 -18.58 -3.85
N THR A 115 14.53 -19.65 -3.91
CA THR A 115 15.85 -19.61 -4.57
C THR A 115 16.11 -20.89 -5.35
N GLY A 116 17.03 -20.83 -6.32
CA GLY A 116 17.48 -22.02 -7.07
C GLY A 116 16.31 -22.78 -7.72
N ALA A 117 16.30 -24.10 -7.59
CA ALA A 117 15.30 -24.97 -8.20
C ALA A 117 13.86 -24.70 -7.69
N GLU A 118 13.69 -24.24 -6.45
CA GLU A 118 12.37 -23.83 -5.94
C GLU A 118 11.82 -22.65 -6.72
N LEU A 119 12.64 -21.63 -6.96
CA LEU A 119 12.28 -20.46 -7.75
C LEU A 119 11.87 -20.85 -9.18
N ASP A 120 12.66 -21.73 -9.82
CA ASP A 120 12.39 -22.18 -11.18
C ASP A 120 11.07 -22.96 -11.25
N THR A 121 10.84 -23.85 -10.29
CA THR A 121 9.62 -24.66 -10.22
C THR A 121 8.36 -23.80 -10.04
N LEU A 122 8.41 -22.85 -9.08
CA LEU A 122 7.26 -21.97 -8.80
C LEU A 122 6.98 -21.01 -9.95
N ALA A 123 8.02 -20.53 -10.64
CA ALA A 123 7.86 -19.68 -11.82
C ALA A 123 7.24 -20.44 -13.00
N LEU A 124 7.66 -21.69 -13.23
CA LEU A 124 7.07 -22.54 -14.27
C LEU A 124 5.60 -22.87 -13.95
N GLU A 125 5.29 -23.16 -12.70
CA GLU A 125 3.91 -23.38 -12.28
C GLU A 125 3.01 -22.15 -12.52
N ALA A 126 3.53 -20.96 -12.34
CA ALA A 126 2.81 -19.71 -12.53
C ALA A 126 2.28 -19.52 -13.96
N GLU A 127 2.92 -20.14 -14.97
CA GLU A 127 2.48 -20.07 -16.37
C GLU A 127 1.10 -20.71 -16.59
N THR A 128 0.79 -21.73 -15.77
CA THR A 128 -0.45 -22.51 -15.87
C THR A 128 -1.35 -22.36 -14.66
N SER A 129 -1.07 -21.37 -13.80
CA SER A 129 -1.79 -21.16 -12.56
C SER A 129 -2.32 -19.73 -12.43
N ARG A 130 -3.30 -19.58 -11.54
CA ARG A 130 -3.87 -18.29 -11.14
C ARG A 130 -3.91 -18.21 -9.62
N ALA A 131 -3.89 -16.99 -9.09
CA ALA A 131 -4.18 -16.75 -7.68
C ALA A 131 -5.66 -16.39 -7.50
N ARG A 132 -6.32 -17.02 -6.53
CA ARG A 132 -7.67 -16.67 -6.09
C ARG A 132 -7.61 -16.10 -4.68
N ILE A 133 -8.07 -14.87 -4.52
CA ILE A 133 -8.26 -14.21 -3.22
C ILE A 133 -9.74 -14.28 -2.89
N LYS A 134 -10.11 -15.05 -1.87
CA LYS A 134 -11.48 -15.14 -1.38
C LYS A 134 -11.76 -14.03 -0.38
N THR A 135 -12.87 -13.33 -0.55
CA THR A 135 -13.36 -12.30 0.37
C THR A 135 -14.85 -12.50 0.65
N LYS A 136 -15.38 -11.87 1.69
CA LYS A 136 -16.84 -11.84 1.96
C LYS A 136 -17.65 -11.18 0.85
N LYS A 137 -17.02 -10.42 -0.04
CA LYS A 137 -17.68 -9.71 -1.15
C LYS A 137 -17.65 -10.49 -2.46
N GLY A 138 -16.90 -11.58 -2.50
CA GLY A 138 -16.67 -12.42 -3.66
C GLY A 138 -15.19 -12.65 -3.90
N ASP A 139 -14.89 -13.38 -4.97
CA ASP A 139 -13.56 -13.80 -5.31
C ASP A 139 -12.89 -12.82 -6.30
N ILE A 140 -11.59 -12.63 -6.12
CA ILE A 140 -10.73 -11.88 -7.02
C ILE A 140 -9.71 -12.87 -7.57
N VAL A 141 -9.65 -13.03 -8.90
CA VAL A 141 -8.71 -13.95 -9.55
C VAL A 141 -7.77 -13.17 -10.46
N PHE A 142 -6.48 -13.45 -10.37
CA PHE A 142 -5.50 -12.85 -11.25
C PHE A 142 -4.50 -13.88 -11.81
N SER A 143 -4.07 -13.67 -13.04
CA SER A 143 -2.99 -14.43 -13.70
C SER A 143 -1.64 -13.78 -13.41
N PHE A 144 -0.58 -14.57 -13.49
CA PHE A 144 0.79 -14.14 -13.24
C PHE A 144 1.54 -13.73 -14.50
N TYR A 145 2.63 -12.99 -14.32
CA TYR A 145 3.62 -12.65 -15.36
C TYR A 145 5.01 -13.20 -14.99
N PRO A 146 5.20 -14.54 -14.97
CA PRO A 146 6.45 -15.16 -14.52
C PRO A 146 7.67 -14.82 -15.38
N HIS A 147 7.48 -14.51 -16.66
CA HIS A 147 8.57 -14.09 -17.56
C HIS A 147 9.03 -12.64 -17.30
N ASP A 148 8.16 -11.79 -16.77
CA ASP A 148 8.45 -10.38 -16.49
C ASP A 148 8.85 -10.13 -15.02
N ALA A 149 8.42 -11.01 -14.10
CA ALA A 149 8.61 -10.87 -12.65
C ALA A 149 8.71 -12.25 -11.98
N LYS A 150 9.76 -12.99 -12.31
CA LYS A 150 9.96 -14.37 -11.89
C LYS A 150 10.01 -14.53 -10.36
N LEU A 151 10.86 -13.74 -9.72
CA LEU A 151 11.09 -13.79 -8.28
C LEU A 151 9.83 -13.37 -7.49
N HIS A 152 9.18 -12.29 -7.90
CA HIS A 152 7.99 -11.78 -7.23
C HIS A 152 6.80 -12.73 -7.39
N THR A 153 6.62 -13.32 -8.56
CA THR A 153 5.59 -14.32 -8.82
C THR A 153 5.81 -15.57 -7.95
N ALA A 154 7.02 -16.13 -7.95
CA ALA A 154 7.37 -17.29 -7.13
C ALA A 154 7.22 -17.02 -5.63
N ALA A 155 7.64 -15.82 -5.16
CA ALA A 155 7.50 -15.44 -3.77
C ALA A 155 6.02 -15.31 -3.36
N PHE A 156 5.17 -14.76 -4.22
CA PHE A 156 3.73 -14.68 -3.96
C PHE A 156 3.11 -16.08 -3.84
N ILE A 157 3.42 -16.98 -4.78
CA ILE A 157 2.90 -18.37 -4.78
C ILE A 157 3.35 -19.10 -3.52
N LYS A 158 4.63 -19.01 -3.15
CA LYS A 158 5.17 -19.61 -1.92
C LYS A 158 4.41 -19.13 -0.69
N LEU A 159 4.28 -17.82 -0.52
CA LEU A 159 3.57 -17.23 0.61
C LEU A 159 2.09 -17.61 0.63
N ALA A 160 1.42 -17.67 -0.52
CA ALA A 160 0.03 -18.10 -0.60
C ALA A 160 -0.13 -19.57 -0.16
N ARG A 161 0.77 -20.47 -0.58
CA ARG A 161 0.78 -21.87 -0.17
C ARG A 161 1.06 -22.08 1.32
N GLU A 162 1.87 -21.19 1.91
CA GLU A 162 2.13 -21.17 3.36
C GLU A 162 0.96 -20.58 4.16
N GLY A 163 -0.15 -20.18 3.50
CA GLY A 163 -1.29 -19.52 4.16
C GLY A 163 -0.94 -18.14 4.74
N PHE A 164 0.15 -17.52 4.26
CA PHE A 164 0.63 -16.24 4.80
C PHE A 164 -0.43 -15.13 4.67
N TYR A 165 -1.16 -15.11 3.57
CA TYR A 165 -2.14 -14.08 3.27
C TYR A 165 -3.51 -14.30 3.95
N ASP A 166 -3.77 -15.51 4.47
CA ASP A 166 -5.06 -15.87 5.05
C ASP A 166 -5.37 -15.03 6.30
N GLY A 167 -6.50 -14.39 6.29
CA GLY A 167 -6.94 -13.50 7.35
C GLY A 167 -6.29 -12.11 7.34
N LEU A 168 -5.38 -11.81 6.41
CA LEU A 168 -4.85 -10.47 6.27
C LEU A 168 -5.88 -9.51 5.67
N THR A 169 -5.72 -8.22 5.97
CA THR A 169 -6.64 -7.20 5.51
C THR A 169 -6.10 -6.41 4.31
N PHE A 170 -7.01 -5.87 3.54
CA PHE A 170 -6.70 -4.75 2.67
C PHE A 170 -6.57 -3.50 3.53
N HIS A 171 -5.36 -3.19 3.96
CA HIS A 171 -5.08 -2.12 4.92
C HIS A 171 -5.09 -0.72 4.29
N ARG A 172 -5.12 -0.63 2.95
CA ARG A 172 -5.15 0.64 2.23
C ARG A 172 -6.01 0.56 0.98
N VAL A 173 -6.91 1.53 0.82
CA VAL A 173 -7.73 1.71 -0.38
C VAL A 173 -7.72 3.19 -0.77
N GLU A 174 -7.27 3.49 -1.98
CA GLU A 174 -7.29 4.82 -2.57
C GLU A 174 -8.22 4.81 -3.78
N PRO A 175 -9.40 5.44 -3.71
CA PRO A 175 -10.37 5.45 -4.80
C PRO A 175 -9.77 5.88 -6.14
N ASN A 176 -10.10 5.17 -7.21
CA ASN A 176 -9.58 5.39 -8.56
C ASN A 176 -8.05 5.26 -8.68
N PHE A 177 -7.42 4.61 -7.71
CA PHE A 177 -5.98 4.40 -7.72
C PHE A 177 -5.65 2.93 -7.41
N VAL A 178 -5.61 2.51 -6.14
CA VAL A 178 -5.23 1.15 -5.76
C VAL A 178 -5.96 0.62 -4.53
N VAL A 179 -6.05 -0.71 -4.45
CA VAL A 179 -6.33 -1.50 -3.24
C VAL A 179 -5.05 -2.23 -2.86
N GLN A 180 -4.55 -2.08 -1.62
CA GLN A 180 -3.30 -2.68 -1.15
C GLN A 180 -3.54 -3.59 0.04
N GLY A 181 -2.94 -4.78 0.00
CA GLY A 181 -2.97 -5.81 1.03
C GLY A 181 -1.62 -6.48 1.25
N GLY A 182 -1.61 -7.61 1.98
CA GLY A 182 -0.41 -8.43 2.18
C GLY A 182 0.54 -7.96 3.28
N CYS A 183 0.11 -7.02 4.14
CA CYS A 183 0.83 -6.64 5.34
C CYS A 183 0.37 -7.48 6.53
N PRO A 184 1.23 -8.30 7.17
CA PRO A 184 0.84 -9.15 8.31
C PRO A 184 0.41 -8.35 9.53
N GLU A 185 0.91 -7.13 9.68
CA GLU A 185 0.57 -6.21 10.77
C GLU A 185 -0.68 -5.35 10.46
N GLY A 186 -1.15 -5.34 9.22
CA GLY A 186 -2.25 -4.47 8.78
C GLY A 186 -1.93 -2.96 8.78
N THR A 187 -0.69 -2.58 9.07
CA THR A 187 -0.23 -1.18 9.20
C THR A 187 0.40 -0.62 7.92
N GLY A 188 0.85 -1.51 7.04
CA GLY A 188 1.63 -1.19 5.84
C GLY A 188 3.15 -1.21 6.05
N THR A 189 3.63 -1.55 7.26
CA THR A 189 5.06 -1.63 7.59
C THR A 189 5.59 -3.06 7.70
N GLY A 190 4.71 -4.04 7.95
CA GLY A 190 5.07 -5.44 8.06
C GLY A 190 5.36 -6.12 6.72
N GLY A 191 6.06 -7.26 6.78
CA GLY A 191 6.45 -8.06 5.62
C GLY A 191 6.72 -9.52 5.98
N PRO A 192 7.24 -10.33 5.05
CA PRO A 192 7.46 -11.76 5.24
C PRO A 192 8.74 -12.09 6.01
N GLY A 193 9.53 -11.09 6.42
CA GLY A 193 10.82 -11.26 7.07
C GLY A 193 12.03 -11.18 6.10
N TYR A 194 11.78 -10.93 4.82
CA TYR A 194 12.79 -10.73 3.79
C TYR A 194 12.36 -9.68 2.76
N ASN A 195 13.33 -9.22 1.97
CA ASN A 195 13.09 -8.33 0.84
C ASN A 195 13.40 -9.06 -0.48
N LEU A 196 12.78 -8.57 -1.56
CA LEU A 196 12.96 -9.04 -2.94
C LEU A 196 13.64 -7.96 -3.77
N ASP A 197 14.57 -8.36 -4.61
CA ASP A 197 15.17 -7.50 -5.62
C ASP A 197 14.12 -7.08 -6.66
N ALA A 198 14.22 -5.84 -7.14
CA ALA A 198 13.26 -5.30 -8.08
C ALA A 198 13.33 -6.00 -9.46
N GLU A 199 12.16 -6.30 -10.03
CA GLU A 199 11.99 -6.81 -11.39
C GLU A 199 11.12 -5.83 -12.18
N PHE A 200 11.60 -4.57 -12.34
CA PHE A 200 10.85 -3.55 -13.09
C PHE A 200 10.74 -3.95 -14.55
N ASN A 201 9.54 -3.84 -15.09
CA ASN A 201 9.22 -4.28 -16.44
C ASN A 201 8.31 -3.27 -17.17
N ASP A 202 7.97 -3.57 -18.43
CA ASP A 202 7.21 -2.67 -19.30
C ASP A 202 5.68 -2.86 -19.19
N LYS A 203 5.19 -3.76 -18.32
CA LYS A 203 3.75 -3.94 -18.10
C LYS A 203 3.15 -2.67 -17.52
N PRO A 204 2.08 -2.13 -18.14
CA PRO A 204 1.51 -0.87 -17.70
C PRO A 204 0.66 -1.04 -16.43
N HIS A 205 0.64 0.00 -15.60
CA HIS A 205 -0.29 0.10 -14.48
C HIS A 205 -1.65 0.62 -14.95
N VAL A 206 -2.47 -0.29 -15.43
CA VAL A 206 -3.86 -0.05 -15.82
C VAL A 206 -4.81 -0.71 -14.82
N LYS A 207 -6.11 -0.51 -14.98
CA LYS A 207 -7.12 -1.16 -14.12
C LYS A 207 -6.92 -2.68 -14.08
N GLY A 208 -6.88 -3.25 -12.87
CA GLY A 208 -6.69 -4.67 -12.62
C GLY A 208 -5.22 -5.13 -12.57
N THR A 209 -4.26 -4.28 -12.88
CA THR A 209 -2.83 -4.61 -12.75
C THR A 209 -2.49 -4.93 -11.30
N VAL A 210 -1.79 -6.05 -11.07
CA VAL A 210 -1.29 -6.49 -9.77
C VAL A 210 0.22 -6.26 -9.71
N ALA A 211 0.66 -5.47 -8.72
CA ALA A 211 2.08 -5.13 -8.58
C ALA A 211 2.52 -5.13 -7.12
N MET A 212 3.81 -5.33 -6.88
CA MET A 212 4.37 -5.33 -5.53
C MET A 212 4.52 -3.91 -4.99
N ALA A 213 4.04 -3.73 -3.76
CA ALA A 213 4.34 -2.54 -2.98
C ALA A 213 5.76 -2.62 -2.42
N ARG A 214 6.40 -1.47 -2.26
CA ARG A 214 7.75 -1.34 -1.71
C ARG A 214 7.93 -0.05 -0.93
N ALA A 215 8.94 0.01 -0.09
CA ALA A 215 9.40 1.23 0.55
C ALA A 215 10.21 2.09 -0.43
N GLN A 216 11.09 2.95 0.07
CA GLN A 216 11.88 3.86 -0.78
C GLN A 216 12.91 3.11 -1.64
N SER A 217 13.60 2.11 -1.07
CA SER A 217 14.56 1.29 -1.81
C SER A 217 13.85 0.48 -2.90
N PRO A 218 14.37 0.40 -4.12
CA PRO A 218 13.86 -0.50 -5.16
C PRO A 218 13.75 -1.94 -4.68
N ASN A 219 14.73 -2.43 -3.94
CA ASN A 219 14.86 -3.80 -3.45
C ASN A 219 14.28 -3.95 -2.03
N SER A 220 13.10 -3.38 -1.78
CA SER A 220 12.40 -3.45 -0.50
C SER A 220 10.98 -4.02 -0.60
N ALA A 221 10.64 -4.62 -1.73
CA ALA A 221 9.42 -5.40 -1.85
C ALA A 221 9.47 -6.64 -0.95
N GLY A 222 8.32 -7.12 -0.51
CA GLY A 222 8.22 -8.31 0.33
C GLY A 222 6.94 -9.07 0.02
N SER A 223 5.95 -8.98 0.91
CA SER A 223 4.64 -9.62 0.73
C SER A 223 3.53 -8.67 0.32
N GLN A 224 3.73 -7.36 0.45
CA GLN A 224 2.66 -6.40 0.18
C GLN A 224 2.48 -6.18 -1.31
N PHE A 225 1.24 -6.25 -1.76
CA PHE A 225 0.86 -6.03 -3.15
C PHE A 225 -0.32 -5.06 -3.26
N TYR A 226 -0.53 -4.53 -4.45
CA TYR A 226 -1.71 -3.73 -4.76
C TYR A 226 -2.33 -4.11 -6.09
N ILE A 227 -3.64 -3.86 -6.20
CA ILE A 227 -4.42 -4.01 -7.43
C ILE A 227 -4.87 -2.62 -7.86
N CYS A 228 -4.64 -2.26 -9.11
CA CYS A 228 -5.02 -0.96 -9.65
C CYS A 228 -6.54 -0.87 -9.85
N LEU A 229 -7.14 0.24 -9.38
CA LEU A 229 -8.54 0.59 -9.59
C LEU A 229 -8.77 1.46 -10.83
N GLY A 230 -7.69 1.97 -11.41
CA GLY A 230 -7.72 2.85 -12.58
C GLY A 230 -6.35 2.95 -13.25
N ASP A 231 -6.21 3.90 -14.18
CA ASP A 231 -4.93 4.19 -14.83
C ASP A 231 -3.96 4.83 -13.84
N ALA A 232 -2.83 4.16 -13.62
CA ALA A 232 -1.74 4.57 -12.74
C ALA A 232 -0.37 4.51 -13.45
N ARG A 233 -0.32 4.80 -14.75
CA ARG A 233 0.90 4.70 -15.58
C ARG A 233 2.09 5.52 -15.07
N PHE A 234 1.88 6.50 -14.19
CA PHE A 234 2.97 7.19 -13.51
C PHE A 234 3.79 6.29 -12.57
N LEU A 235 3.33 5.04 -12.31
CA LEU A 235 4.07 4.01 -11.59
C LEU A 235 4.90 3.11 -12.52
N ASP A 236 4.70 3.18 -13.84
CA ASP A 236 5.37 2.34 -14.82
C ASP A 236 6.89 2.40 -14.65
N LYS A 237 7.55 1.25 -14.78
CA LYS A 237 9.00 1.07 -14.62
C LYS A 237 9.56 1.44 -13.23
N ASN A 238 8.69 1.69 -12.24
CA ASN A 238 9.08 2.01 -10.87
C ASN A 238 8.61 0.98 -9.84
N TYR A 239 7.74 0.05 -10.26
CA TYR A 239 7.22 -1.04 -9.45
C TYR A 239 7.17 -2.32 -10.26
N THR A 240 7.40 -3.46 -9.62
CA THR A 240 7.33 -4.76 -10.26
C THR A 240 5.88 -5.16 -10.46
N VAL A 241 5.43 -5.15 -11.70
CA VAL A 241 4.14 -5.72 -12.10
C VAL A 241 4.33 -7.22 -12.27
N PHE A 242 3.54 -8.04 -11.55
CA PHE A 242 3.67 -9.49 -11.56
C PHE A 242 2.39 -10.23 -11.92
N GLY A 243 1.30 -9.50 -12.20
CA GLY A 243 0.04 -10.14 -12.60
C GLY A 243 -1.03 -9.16 -13.07
N GLN A 244 -2.16 -9.72 -13.51
CA GLN A 244 -3.34 -9.01 -13.97
C GLN A 244 -4.61 -9.70 -13.47
N THR A 245 -5.54 -8.94 -12.89
CA THR A 245 -6.87 -9.42 -12.54
C THR A 245 -7.61 -9.88 -13.80
N VAL A 246 -8.08 -11.12 -13.77
CA VAL A 246 -8.84 -11.76 -14.88
C VAL A 246 -10.30 -11.96 -14.52
N GLU A 247 -10.62 -12.11 -13.21
CA GLU A 247 -11.98 -12.23 -12.72
C GLU A 247 -12.15 -11.39 -11.43
N GLY A 248 -13.37 -10.91 -11.16
CA GLY A 248 -13.68 -10.21 -9.92
C GLY A 248 -13.18 -8.76 -9.84
N GLN A 249 -12.89 -8.09 -10.97
CA GLN A 249 -12.52 -6.68 -10.94
C GLN A 249 -13.63 -5.80 -10.31
N ASN A 250 -14.89 -6.15 -10.52
CA ASN A 250 -16.03 -5.51 -9.86
C ASN A 250 -16.00 -5.69 -8.34
N ILE A 251 -15.47 -6.83 -7.85
CA ILE A 251 -15.27 -7.07 -6.41
C ILE A 251 -14.15 -6.17 -5.90
N VAL A 252 -13.00 -6.06 -6.63
CA VAL A 252 -11.90 -5.15 -6.28
C VAL A 252 -12.41 -3.71 -6.12
N ASP A 253 -13.30 -3.25 -6.99
CA ASP A 253 -13.88 -1.90 -6.95
C ASP A 253 -14.73 -1.65 -5.68
N THR A 254 -15.23 -2.72 -5.05
CA THR A 254 -16.03 -2.63 -3.81
C THR A 254 -15.22 -2.76 -2.52
N ILE A 255 -13.96 -3.20 -2.60
CA ILE A 255 -13.11 -3.40 -1.42
C ILE A 255 -12.96 -2.10 -0.61
N ARG A 256 -12.96 -2.25 0.71
CA ARG A 256 -12.76 -1.16 1.68
C ARG A 256 -11.62 -1.49 2.62
N VAL A 257 -11.07 -0.47 3.25
CA VAL A 257 -10.05 -0.65 4.30
C VAL A 257 -10.62 -1.53 5.40
N GLY A 258 -9.90 -2.60 5.76
CA GLY A 258 -10.30 -3.57 6.76
C GLY A 258 -11.01 -4.81 6.19
N ASP A 259 -11.38 -4.84 4.91
CA ASP A 259 -11.88 -6.07 4.28
C ASP A 259 -10.79 -7.14 4.32
N VAL A 260 -11.19 -8.38 4.60
CA VAL A 260 -10.31 -9.51 4.87
C VAL A 260 -10.15 -10.38 3.62
N MET A 261 -8.93 -10.80 3.34
CA MET A 261 -8.62 -11.93 2.49
C MET A 261 -8.85 -13.20 3.32
N GLU A 262 -10.01 -13.86 3.15
CA GLU A 262 -10.35 -15.07 3.92
C GLU A 262 -9.36 -16.20 3.62
N SER A 263 -8.98 -16.35 2.38
CA SER A 263 -7.91 -17.23 1.92
C SER A 263 -7.32 -16.76 0.60
N VAL A 264 -6.06 -17.13 0.37
CA VAL A 264 -5.39 -16.93 -0.93
C VAL A 264 -4.87 -18.29 -1.41
N THR A 265 -5.40 -18.77 -2.52
CA THR A 265 -5.07 -20.09 -3.08
C THR A 265 -4.48 -19.96 -4.49
N ILE A 266 -3.65 -20.94 -4.84
CA ILE A 266 -3.11 -21.10 -6.20
C ILE A 266 -3.86 -22.25 -6.84
N GLU A 267 -4.47 -22.00 -7.99
CA GLU A 267 -5.28 -22.96 -8.72
C GLU A 267 -4.86 -23.04 -10.19
N PRO A 268 -5.10 -24.17 -10.91
CA PRO A 268 -4.83 -24.26 -12.33
C PRO A 268 -5.56 -23.15 -13.10
N ALA A 269 -4.90 -22.58 -14.10
CA ALA A 269 -5.57 -21.73 -15.09
C ALA A 269 -6.49 -22.61 -15.93
N ALA A 270 -7.78 -22.24 -15.98
CA ALA A 270 -8.76 -22.95 -16.79
C ALA A 270 -8.50 -22.72 -18.29
#